data_eff8ac383c615eff62ab275a1d91be41
#
_entry.id   eff8ac383c615eff62ab275a1d91be41
#
_cell.length_a   1.000
_cell.length_b   1.000
_cell.length_c   1.000
_cell.angle_alpha   90.00
_cell.angle_beta   90.00
_cell.angle_gamma   90.00
#
_symmetry.space_group_name_H-M   'P 1'
#
loop_
_entity.id
_entity.type
_entity.pdbx_description
1 polymer ?
#
loop_
_entity_poly.entity_id
_entity_poly.type
_entity_poly.pdbx_seq_one_letter_code
_entity_poly.pdbx_strand_id
1 'polypeptide(L)'
;MRTVKNRIFCENFFYDLLIIKIGVLISALYCSTTCSRKKRSVENPAEYNYAKNSCARTVRWLKICKDEVAKNNAEPHAINPKQMLFGINQGCTYEDLRADHMKQIAEFDLDGYAIGGLAVGETAEEMYNIIDVVQPHMPTNKPRYLMGVGTPVNIIEAVSRGIDFFDCVMPARNARHGHIFTSQGILNIKNAKYELDTTPLDPECDCPTCRNFSKGYIRHLYKAGEMLGMRLCVTHNLYFYNKLMADIRNAIDNDTFESFKAEKVALYEKRI
;
A
#
# COMPACT_ATOMS: atom_id res chain seq x y z
N MET A 1 18.89 16.62 -4.09
CA MET A 1 17.53 16.34 -4.55
C MET A 1 17.57 15.64 -5.91
N ARG A 2 17.47 14.31 -5.95
CA ARG A 2 17.28 13.61 -7.23
C ARG A 2 15.79 13.69 -7.53
N THR A 3 15.45 14.40 -8.57
CA THR A 3 14.09 14.62 -9.04
C THR A 3 13.38 13.27 -9.29
N VAL A 4 12.16 13.15 -8.82
CA VAL A 4 11.22 12.03 -9.03
C VAL A 4 11.06 11.67 -10.53
N LYS A 5 11.42 12.59 -11.43
CA LYS A 5 11.36 12.46 -12.90
C LYS A 5 12.16 11.30 -13.53
N ASN A 6 13.17 10.75 -12.88
CA ASN A 6 13.96 9.67 -13.48
C ASN A 6 13.44 8.26 -13.19
N ARG A 7 12.23 8.13 -12.68
CA ARG A 7 11.56 6.84 -12.51
C ARG A 7 10.70 6.57 -13.73
N ILE A 8 11.11 5.58 -14.50
CA ILE A 8 10.31 5.04 -15.60
C ILE A 8 9.06 4.40 -14.96
N PHE A 9 7.97 5.16 -14.90
CA PHE A 9 6.64 4.60 -14.70
C PHE A 9 6.26 3.85 -15.98
N CYS A 10 6.42 2.55 -15.99
CA CYS A 10 5.92 1.71 -17.07
C CYS A 10 4.39 1.80 -17.05
N GLU A 11 3.79 2.53 -18.00
CA GLU A 11 2.32 2.69 -18.12
C GLU A 11 1.58 1.35 -18.20
N ASN A 12 2.24 0.30 -18.69
CA ASN A 12 1.69 -1.05 -18.76
C ASN A 12 1.78 -1.85 -17.45
N PHE A 13 2.53 -1.36 -16.46
CA PHE A 13 2.78 -2.10 -15.22
C PHE A 13 1.54 -2.17 -14.31
N PHE A 14 0.61 -1.24 -14.44
CA PHE A 14 -0.54 -1.13 -13.52
C PHE A 14 -1.74 -2.01 -13.87
N TYR A 15 -2.00 -2.30 -15.15
CA TYR A 15 -3.04 -3.27 -15.52
C TYR A 15 -2.61 -4.70 -15.21
N ASP A 16 -1.34 -5.00 -15.39
CA ASP A 16 -0.76 -6.29 -15.03
C ASP A 16 -0.57 -6.46 -13.50
N LEU A 17 -0.45 -5.37 -12.74
CA LEU A 17 -0.23 -5.44 -11.29
C LEU A 17 -1.44 -5.99 -10.51
N LEU A 18 -2.66 -5.80 -10.97
CA LEU A 18 -3.84 -6.41 -10.34
C LEU A 18 -3.82 -7.95 -10.48
N ILE A 19 -3.27 -8.46 -11.57
CA ILE A 19 -3.06 -9.89 -11.84
C ILE A 19 -1.77 -10.38 -11.16
N ILE A 20 -0.72 -9.56 -11.14
CA ILE A 20 0.56 -9.81 -10.46
C ILE A 20 0.37 -9.84 -8.92
N LYS A 21 -0.59 -9.08 -8.36
CA LYS A 21 -0.92 -9.15 -6.93
C LYS A 21 -1.21 -10.57 -6.45
N ILE A 22 -1.83 -11.40 -7.26
CA ILE A 22 -2.08 -12.81 -6.94
C ILE A 22 -0.80 -13.63 -7.09
N GLY A 23 0.04 -13.37 -8.10
CA GLY A 23 1.28 -14.10 -8.35
C GLY A 23 2.42 -13.76 -7.36
N VAL A 24 2.70 -12.48 -7.11
CA VAL A 24 3.76 -12.03 -6.16
C VAL A 24 3.40 -12.36 -4.72
N LEU A 25 2.12 -12.18 -4.33
CA LEU A 25 1.64 -12.61 -3.01
C LEU A 25 1.69 -14.15 -2.87
N ILE A 26 1.40 -14.90 -3.92
CA ILE A 26 1.44 -16.36 -3.88
C ILE A 26 2.88 -16.87 -3.76
N SER A 27 3.90 -16.27 -4.38
CA SER A 27 5.29 -16.72 -4.20
C SER A 27 5.82 -16.42 -2.80
N ALA A 28 5.61 -15.20 -2.30
CA ALA A 28 5.95 -14.86 -0.92
C ALA A 28 5.10 -15.63 0.09
N LEU A 29 3.81 -15.88 -0.20
CA LEU A 29 2.89 -16.69 0.62
C LEU A 29 3.10 -18.19 0.41
N TYR A 30 3.39 -18.68 -0.79
CA TYR A 30 3.62 -20.12 -1.03
C TYR A 30 4.94 -20.58 -0.41
N CYS A 31 6.00 -19.80 -0.53
CA CYS A 31 7.19 -19.99 0.29
C CYS A 31 6.88 -19.84 1.79
N SER A 32 5.76 -19.17 2.15
CA SER A 32 5.32 -18.99 3.53
C SER A 32 4.43 -20.11 4.05
N THR A 33 3.68 -20.80 3.24
CA THR A 33 2.74 -21.85 3.68
C THR A 33 3.38 -23.24 3.77
N THR A 34 4.44 -23.51 3.01
CA THR A 34 5.18 -24.79 3.08
C THR A 34 6.15 -24.86 4.25
N CYS A 35 6.50 -23.73 4.88
CA CYS A 35 7.36 -23.70 6.05
C CYS A 35 6.58 -23.28 7.29
N SER A 36 6.28 -24.27 8.14
CA SER A 36 5.67 -24.20 9.48
C SER A 36 5.39 -22.81 10.07
N ARG A 37 4.16 -22.59 10.43
CA ARG A 37 3.43 -21.70 11.40
C ARG A 37 4.21 -20.73 12.32
N LYS A 38 5.45 -20.33 12.03
CA LYS A 38 6.12 -19.29 12.80
C LYS A 38 5.97 -17.94 12.10
N LYS A 39 5.37 -16.97 12.79
CA LYS A 39 5.19 -15.57 12.35
C LYS A 39 6.47 -15.06 11.69
N ARG A 40 6.37 -14.50 10.47
CA ARG A 40 7.51 -13.99 9.68
C ARG A 40 7.67 -12.50 9.77
N SER A 41 6.57 -11.77 9.93
CA SER A 41 6.58 -10.36 10.31
C SER A 41 6.77 -10.24 11.81
N VAL A 42 7.61 -9.33 12.21
CA VAL A 42 7.87 -9.00 13.61
C VAL A 42 7.01 -7.79 13.93
N GLU A 43 6.04 -7.98 14.81
CA GLU A 43 5.18 -6.89 15.29
C GLU A 43 5.99 -5.91 16.16
N ASN A 44 5.67 -4.63 16.11
CA ASN A 44 6.27 -3.63 16.99
C ASN A 44 5.46 -3.55 18.32
N PRO A 45 6.12 -3.51 19.51
CA PRO A 45 7.55 -3.64 19.74
C PRO A 45 8.03 -5.10 19.69
N ALA A 46 9.27 -5.32 19.23
CA ALA A 46 9.91 -6.62 19.20
C ALA A 46 11.32 -6.55 19.76
N GLU A 47 11.79 -7.64 20.37
CA GLU A 47 13.17 -7.72 20.86
C GLU A 47 14.17 -7.69 19.68
N TYR A 48 15.27 -6.93 19.86
CA TYR A 48 16.29 -6.74 18.83
C TYR A 48 16.86 -8.04 18.26
N ASN A 49 17.27 -9.00 19.14
CA ASN A 49 17.82 -10.27 18.69
C ASN A 49 16.80 -11.12 17.92
N TYR A 50 15.52 -11.03 18.29
CA TYR A 50 14.45 -11.70 17.53
C TYR A 50 14.29 -11.07 16.13
N ALA A 51 14.29 -9.74 16.03
CA ALA A 51 14.24 -9.03 14.76
C ALA A 51 15.44 -9.36 13.86
N LYS A 52 16.67 -9.34 14.43
CA LYS A 52 17.91 -9.71 13.74
C LYS A 52 17.87 -11.14 13.17
N ASN A 53 17.46 -12.12 14.00
CA ASN A 53 17.32 -13.51 13.58
C ASN A 53 16.23 -13.69 12.50
N SER A 54 15.18 -12.86 12.53
CA SER A 54 14.13 -12.84 11.50
C SER A 54 14.67 -12.32 10.16
N CYS A 55 15.49 -11.27 10.16
CA CYS A 55 16.17 -10.77 8.98
C CYS A 55 17.05 -11.85 8.35
N ALA A 56 17.93 -12.46 9.13
CA ALA A 56 18.80 -13.54 8.65
C ALA A 56 18.02 -14.74 8.08
N ARG A 57 16.88 -15.06 8.67
CA ARG A 57 15.98 -16.10 8.15
C ARG A 57 15.39 -15.70 6.80
N THR A 58 14.96 -14.43 6.67
CA THR A 58 14.37 -13.89 5.42
C THR A 58 15.39 -13.98 4.27
N VAL A 59 16.64 -13.60 4.50
CA VAL A 59 17.72 -13.70 3.48
C VAL A 59 17.92 -15.14 3.01
N ARG A 60 18.02 -16.11 3.96
CA ARG A 60 18.15 -17.52 3.59
C ARG A 60 16.98 -18.04 2.76
N TRP A 61 15.76 -17.67 3.14
CA TRP A 61 14.56 -18.08 2.39
C TRP A 61 14.46 -17.38 1.04
N LEU A 62 14.87 -16.12 0.94
CA LEU A 62 14.87 -15.38 -0.32
C LEU A 62 15.76 -16.07 -1.38
N LYS A 63 16.94 -16.59 -0.96
CA LYS A 63 17.80 -17.37 -1.85
C LYS A 63 17.08 -18.60 -2.40
N ILE A 64 16.45 -19.38 -1.53
CA ILE A 64 15.68 -20.58 -1.93
C ILE A 64 14.53 -20.19 -2.87
N CYS A 65 13.81 -19.11 -2.55
CA CYS A 65 12.72 -18.63 -3.39
C CYS A 65 13.21 -18.20 -4.78
N LYS A 66 14.34 -17.52 -4.88
CA LYS A 66 14.93 -17.10 -6.16
C LYS A 66 15.25 -18.31 -7.04
N ASP A 67 15.90 -19.31 -6.47
CA ASP A 67 16.25 -20.55 -7.19
C ASP A 67 14.99 -21.29 -7.65
N GLU A 68 13.96 -21.39 -6.81
CA GLU A 68 12.72 -22.08 -7.13
C GLU A 68 11.87 -21.32 -8.17
N VAL A 69 11.81 -19.98 -8.11
CA VAL A 69 11.13 -19.16 -9.14
C VAL A 69 11.82 -19.30 -10.49
N ALA A 70 13.16 -19.28 -10.53
CA ALA A 70 13.90 -19.47 -11.78
C ALA A 70 13.61 -20.84 -12.39
N LYS A 71 13.59 -21.89 -11.57
CA LYS A 71 13.25 -23.25 -11.99
C LYS A 71 11.83 -23.33 -12.54
N ASN A 72 10.84 -22.81 -11.79
CA ASN A 72 9.42 -22.86 -12.20
C ASN A 72 9.15 -22.04 -13.47
N ASN A 73 9.82 -20.89 -13.63
CA ASN A 73 9.70 -20.08 -14.86
C ASN A 73 10.29 -20.79 -16.09
N ALA A 74 11.25 -21.70 -15.90
CA ALA A 74 11.86 -22.48 -16.98
C ALA A 74 11.08 -23.76 -17.37
N GLU A 75 10.06 -24.15 -16.60
CA GLU A 75 9.25 -25.34 -16.90
C GLU A 75 8.44 -25.15 -18.20
N PRO A 76 8.38 -26.16 -19.09
CA PRO A 76 7.70 -26.06 -20.38
C PRO A 76 6.19 -25.74 -20.29
N HIS A 77 5.58 -26.05 -19.16
CA HIS A 77 4.14 -25.86 -18.90
C HIS A 77 3.87 -24.78 -17.83
N ALA A 78 4.85 -23.89 -17.58
CA ALA A 78 4.66 -22.80 -16.64
C ALA A 78 3.47 -21.91 -17.04
N ILE A 79 2.50 -21.76 -16.13
CA ILE A 79 1.32 -20.91 -16.35
C ILE A 79 1.75 -19.43 -16.50
N ASN A 80 2.76 -19.02 -15.75
CA ASN A 80 3.36 -17.68 -15.84
C ASN A 80 4.89 -17.77 -15.86
N PRO A 81 5.51 -17.95 -17.04
CA PRO A 81 6.97 -18.10 -17.15
C PRO A 81 7.75 -16.79 -16.88
N LYS A 82 7.05 -15.68 -16.67
CA LYS A 82 7.62 -14.35 -16.33
C LYS A 82 7.21 -13.90 -14.93
N GLN A 83 7.00 -14.85 -14.02
CA GLN A 83 6.64 -14.50 -12.65
C GLN A 83 7.78 -13.71 -11.99
N MET A 84 7.43 -12.54 -11.42
CA MET A 84 8.37 -11.67 -10.73
C MET A 84 8.53 -12.05 -9.27
N LEU A 85 9.73 -11.82 -8.72
CA LEU A 85 10.05 -12.01 -7.31
C LEU A 85 10.48 -10.69 -6.67
N PHE A 86 9.84 -10.33 -5.55
CA PHE A 86 10.19 -9.17 -4.76
C PHE A 86 10.88 -9.58 -3.45
N GLY A 87 12.00 -8.91 -3.14
CA GLY A 87 12.67 -9.00 -1.86
C GLY A 87 11.99 -8.13 -0.81
N ILE A 88 11.68 -8.69 0.37
CA ILE A 88 10.97 -7.96 1.42
C ILE A 88 11.95 -7.56 2.52
N ASN A 89 12.18 -6.26 2.69
CA ASN A 89 12.94 -5.71 3.81
C ASN A 89 12.17 -5.87 5.11
N GLN A 90 12.86 -6.37 6.13
CA GLN A 90 12.37 -6.58 7.50
C GLN A 90 13.33 -5.92 8.49
N GLY A 91 12.97 -5.85 9.79
CA GLY A 91 13.85 -5.31 10.84
C GLY A 91 13.11 -4.53 11.93
N CYS A 92 11.76 -4.64 12.01
CA CYS A 92 10.96 -3.85 12.94
C CYS A 92 11.22 -2.34 12.75
N THR A 93 11.42 -1.58 13.81
CA THR A 93 11.79 -0.15 13.79
C THR A 93 13.28 0.08 14.08
N TYR A 94 14.11 -0.96 13.96
CA TYR A 94 15.56 -0.85 14.17
C TYR A 94 16.25 -0.41 12.87
N GLU A 95 16.77 0.81 12.85
CA GLU A 95 17.36 1.44 11.66
C GLU A 95 18.56 0.66 11.11
N ASP A 96 19.47 0.21 11.98
CA ASP A 96 20.64 -0.56 11.63
C ASP A 96 20.25 -1.89 10.97
N LEU A 97 19.30 -2.63 11.54
CA LEU A 97 18.80 -3.88 10.98
C LEU A 97 18.11 -3.65 9.62
N ARG A 98 17.34 -2.57 9.48
CA ARG A 98 16.66 -2.20 8.24
C ARG A 98 17.65 -1.90 7.13
N ALA A 99 18.64 -1.05 7.40
CA ALA A 99 19.68 -0.69 6.43
C ALA A 99 20.51 -1.92 6.02
N ASP A 100 21.00 -2.69 6.98
CA ASP A 100 21.83 -3.87 6.69
C ASP A 100 21.06 -4.97 5.97
N HIS A 101 19.82 -5.21 6.36
CA HIS A 101 18.96 -6.19 5.68
C HIS A 101 18.63 -5.76 4.25
N MET A 102 18.41 -4.45 4.00
CA MET A 102 18.17 -3.96 2.65
C MET A 102 19.38 -4.18 1.74
N LYS A 103 20.59 -3.88 2.22
CA LYS A 103 21.83 -4.15 1.48
C LYS A 103 21.94 -5.63 1.09
N GLN A 104 21.69 -6.54 2.05
CA GLN A 104 21.77 -7.99 1.81
C GLN A 104 20.75 -8.47 0.76
N ILE A 105 19.50 -8.00 0.82
CA ILE A 105 18.50 -8.43 -0.19
C ILE A 105 18.70 -7.76 -1.55
N ALA A 106 19.31 -6.58 -1.61
CA ALA A 106 19.63 -5.90 -2.87
C ALA A 106 20.68 -6.67 -3.70
N GLU A 107 21.58 -7.43 -3.04
CA GLU A 107 22.59 -8.27 -3.73
C GLU A 107 21.99 -9.38 -4.60
N PHE A 108 20.74 -9.76 -4.36
CA PHE A 108 20.05 -10.78 -5.16
C PHE A 108 19.59 -10.31 -6.53
N ASP A 109 19.63 -9.01 -6.85
CA ASP A 109 19.14 -8.42 -8.11
C ASP A 109 17.78 -8.99 -8.53
N LEU A 110 16.76 -8.62 -7.77
CA LEU A 110 15.38 -9.07 -7.94
C LEU A 110 14.59 -8.14 -8.86
N ASP A 111 13.35 -8.54 -9.20
CA ASP A 111 12.46 -7.73 -10.04
C ASP A 111 11.98 -6.47 -9.33
N GLY A 112 11.92 -6.47 -8.00
CA GLY A 112 11.55 -5.34 -7.18
C GLY A 112 11.81 -5.58 -5.69
N TYR A 113 11.55 -4.55 -4.88
CA TYR A 113 11.81 -4.59 -3.45
C TYR A 113 10.64 -4.02 -2.66
N ALA A 114 10.34 -4.65 -1.54
CA ALA A 114 9.27 -4.24 -0.65
C ALA A 114 9.81 -3.88 0.73
N ILE A 115 9.14 -2.95 1.41
CA ILE A 115 9.30 -2.69 2.84
C ILE A 115 8.10 -3.32 3.54
N GLY A 116 8.36 -4.35 4.35
CA GLY A 116 7.34 -5.06 5.11
C GLY A 116 7.48 -4.87 6.61
N GLY A 117 6.48 -5.32 7.37
CA GLY A 117 6.50 -5.26 8.84
C GLY A 117 6.43 -3.85 9.40
N LEU A 118 5.78 -2.93 8.69
CA LEU A 118 5.36 -1.61 9.14
C LEU A 118 3.82 -1.53 9.16
N ALA A 119 3.26 -0.47 9.73
CA ALA A 119 1.83 -0.31 10.01
C ALA A 119 1.25 -1.40 10.93
N VAL A 120 2.05 -1.84 11.91
CA VAL A 120 1.73 -2.91 12.87
C VAL A 120 1.88 -2.48 14.34
N GLY A 121 1.82 -1.17 14.62
CA GLY A 121 1.86 -0.61 15.98
C GLY A 121 2.77 0.60 16.17
N GLU A 122 3.66 0.88 15.22
CA GLU A 122 4.48 2.10 15.22
C GLU A 122 3.66 3.32 14.79
N THR A 123 4.20 4.50 15.11
CA THR A 123 3.64 5.78 14.66
C THR A 123 3.92 6.03 13.17
N ALA A 124 3.17 6.96 12.55
CA ALA A 124 3.43 7.35 11.18
C ALA A 124 4.84 7.94 11.00
N GLU A 125 5.32 8.70 11.98
CA GLU A 125 6.67 9.30 11.97
C GLU A 125 7.75 8.22 12.01
N GLU A 126 7.62 7.22 12.88
CA GLU A 126 8.54 6.07 12.91
C GLU A 126 8.55 5.31 11.58
N MET A 127 7.38 5.10 10.99
CA MET A 127 7.27 4.48 9.67
C MET A 127 8.00 5.31 8.60
N TYR A 128 7.81 6.63 8.58
CA TYR A 128 8.49 7.52 7.62
C TYR A 128 10.00 7.52 7.82
N ASN A 129 10.47 7.55 9.06
CA ASN A 129 11.89 7.45 9.37
C ASN A 129 12.49 6.14 8.84
N ILE A 130 11.81 5.02 9.03
CA ILE A 130 12.28 3.74 8.49
C ILE A 130 12.33 3.74 6.96
N ILE A 131 11.36 4.36 6.28
CA ILE A 131 11.41 4.51 4.81
C ILE A 131 12.63 5.32 4.41
N ASP A 132 12.91 6.44 5.09
CA ASP A 132 14.06 7.31 4.82
C ASP A 132 15.40 6.59 5.06
N VAL A 133 15.49 5.71 6.05
CA VAL A 133 16.66 4.86 6.33
C VAL A 133 16.86 3.79 5.25
N VAL A 134 15.79 3.16 4.79
CA VAL A 134 15.85 2.03 3.83
C VAL A 134 16.04 2.49 2.39
N GLN A 135 15.39 3.60 2.01
CA GLN A 135 15.30 4.11 0.66
C GLN A 135 16.68 4.29 -0.05
N PRO A 136 17.74 4.82 0.60
CA PRO A 136 19.05 4.97 -0.03
C PRO A 136 19.73 3.66 -0.46
N HIS A 137 19.31 2.55 0.16
CA HIS A 137 19.84 1.21 -0.12
C HIS A 137 19.00 0.42 -1.11
N MET A 138 17.82 0.93 -1.49
CA MET A 138 16.96 0.29 -2.49
C MET A 138 17.45 0.64 -3.91
N PRO A 139 17.57 -0.35 -4.82
CA PRO A 139 17.88 -0.07 -6.22
C PRO A 139 16.93 0.96 -6.83
N THR A 140 17.49 1.93 -7.55
CA THR A 140 16.73 3.07 -8.09
C THR A 140 15.97 2.74 -9.38
N ASN A 141 16.37 1.66 -10.05
CA ASN A 141 15.80 1.18 -11.31
C ASN A 141 14.81 0.02 -11.13
N LYS A 142 14.42 -0.28 -9.87
CA LYS A 142 13.48 -1.35 -9.54
C LYS A 142 12.26 -0.79 -8.81
N PRO A 143 11.06 -1.36 -9.01
CA PRO A 143 9.86 -0.94 -8.31
C PRO A 143 9.97 -1.15 -6.79
N ARG A 144 9.42 -0.21 -6.03
CA ARG A 144 9.47 -0.14 -4.57
C ARG A 144 8.07 -0.19 -3.99
N TYR A 145 7.83 -1.19 -3.16
CA TYR A 145 6.52 -1.51 -2.61
C TYR A 145 6.49 -1.31 -1.10
N LEU A 146 5.55 -0.51 -0.59
CA LEU A 146 5.28 -0.40 0.85
C LEU A 146 4.04 -1.25 1.20
N MET A 147 4.26 -2.31 1.95
CA MET A 147 3.24 -3.33 2.23
C MET A 147 2.28 -2.88 3.33
N GLY A 148 0.98 -3.07 3.10
CA GLY A 148 -0.07 -2.89 4.11
C GLY A 148 -0.42 -1.45 4.46
N VAL A 149 0.11 -0.46 3.74
CA VAL A 149 -0.06 0.98 4.00
C VAL A 149 -0.93 1.61 2.92
N GLY A 150 -1.81 2.51 3.19
CA GLY A 150 -2.22 3.14 4.43
C GLY A 150 -3.33 4.16 4.21
N THR A 151 -3.32 5.23 5.00
CA THR A 151 -4.21 6.37 4.78
C THR A 151 -3.80 7.16 3.52
N PRO A 152 -4.68 8.02 2.96
CA PRO A 152 -4.29 8.90 1.86
C PRO A 152 -3.03 9.71 2.15
N VAL A 153 -2.89 10.22 3.37
CA VAL A 153 -1.70 10.97 3.82
C VAL A 153 -0.46 10.08 3.82
N ASN A 154 -0.54 8.86 4.39
CA ASN A 154 0.60 7.94 4.39
C ASN A 154 1.07 7.59 2.98
N ILE A 155 0.15 7.46 2.02
CA ILE A 155 0.49 7.19 0.62
C ILE A 155 1.26 8.38 0.02
N ILE A 156 0.74 9.60 0.17
CA ILE A 156 1.41 10.82 -0.35
C ILE A 156 2.81 10.97 0.26
N GLU A 157 2.93 10.80 1.59
CA GLU A 157 4.20 10.88 2.31
C GLU A 157 5.19 9.78 1.89
N ALA A 158 4.72 8.56 1.66
CA ALA A 158 5.58 7.48 1.20
C ALA A 158 6.03 7.68 -0.26
N VAL A 159 5.15 8.20 -1.13
CA VAL A 159 5.53 8.54 -2.52
C VAL A 159 6.61 9.63 -2.53
N SER A 160 6.50 10.66 -1.69
CA SER A 160 7.55 11.69 -1.57
C SER A 160 8.91 11.11 -1.18
N ARG A 161 8.93 9.98 -0.48
CA ARG A 161 10.13 9.22 -0.07
C ARG A 161 10.54 8.16 -1.09
N GLY A 162 9.82 8.10 -2.21
CA GLY A 162 10.19 7.26 -3.32
C GLY A 162 9.61 5.86 -3.33
N ILE A 163 8.47 5.63 -2.72
CA ILE A 163 7.67 4.41 -2.87
C ILE A 163 6.79 4.52 -4.11
N ASP A 164 6.64 3.43 -4.85
CA ASP A 164 5.95 3.39 -6.13
C ASP A 164 4.53 2.82 -6.02
N PHE A 165 4.29 1.81 -5.15
CA PHE A 165 2.98 1.18 -5.03
C PHE A 165 2.70 0.57 -3.66
N PHE A 166 1.40 0.28 -3.41
CA PHE A 166 0.85 -0.05 -2.11
C PHE A 166 -0.22 -1.11 -2.20
N ASP A 167 -0.46 -1.82 -1.09
CA ASP A 167 -1.73 -2.49 -0.82
C ASP A 167 -2.26 -2.05 0.54
N CYS A 168 -3.58 -2.00 0.69
CA CYS A 168 -4.17 -1.65 1.96
C CYS A 168 -5.61 -2.16 2.09
N VAL A 169 -5.94 -2.66 3.28
CA VAL A 169 -7.33 -3.04 3.62
C VAL A 169 -8.17 -1.84 4.07
N MET A 170 -7.54 -0.71 4.40
CA MET A 170 -8.22 0.45 5.01
C MET A 170 -9.38 1.00 4.17
N PRO A 171 -9.28 1.18 2.85
CA PRO A 171 -10.39 1.70 2.07
C PRO A 171 -11.68 0.90 2.28
N ALA A 172 -11.59 -0.42 2.19
CA ALA A 172 -12.74 -1.30 2.38
C ALA A 172 -13.13 -1.46 3.85
N ARG A 173 -12.15 -1.63 4.75
CA ARG A 173 -12.41 -1.78 6.19
C ARG A 173 -13.06 -0.53 6.78
N ASN A 174 -12.51 0.64 6.51
CA ASN A 174 -13.02 1.91 7.01
C ASN A 174 -14.41 2.21 6.45
N ALA A 175 -14.64 1.97 5.15
CA ALA A 175 -15.96 2.11 4.54
C ALA A 175 -17.03 1.26 5.26
N ARG A 176 -16.74 -0.01 5.57
CA ARG A 176 -17.67 -0.86 6.31
C ARG A 176 -18.04 -0.32 7.70
N HIS A 177 -17.19 0.51 8.28
CA HIS A 177 -17.43 1.20 9.54
C HIS A 177 -18.03 2.61 9.38
N GLY A 178 -18.28 3.04 8.16
CA GLY A 178 -18.88 4.34 7.84
C GLY A 178 -17.88 5.50 7.71
N HIS A 179 -16.59 5.22 7.70
CA HIS A 179 -15.54 6.22 7.47
C HIS A 179 -15.29 6.35 5.97
N ILE A 180 -15.57 7.52 5.42
CA ILE A 180 -15.53 7.82 4.00
C ILE A 180 -14.46 8.87 3.74
N PHE A 181 -13.58 8.60 2.78
CA PHE A 181 -12.59 9.54 2.31
C PHE A 181 -13.20 10.38 1.17
N THR A 182 -13.07 11.71 1.25
CA THR A 182 -13.62 12.63 0.25
C THR A 182 -12.57 13.66 -0.17
N SER A 183 -12.85 14.39 -1.25
CA SER A 183 -12.05 15.52 -1.69
C SER A 183 -11.90 16.62 -0.63
N GLN A 184 -12.80 16.66 0.35
CA GLN A 184 -12.86 17.70 1.38
C GLN A 184 -12.37 17.22 2.78
N GLY A 185 -12.04 15.95 2.90
CA GLY A 185 -11.63 15.33 4.17
C GLY A 185 -12.35 14.03 4.47
N ILE A 186 -12.33 13.61 5.73
CA ILE A 186 -12.93 12.35 6.20
C ILE A 186 -14.28 12.62 6.85
N LEU A 187 -15.33 11.97 6.35
CA LEU A 187 -16.65 11.99 6.98
C LEU A 187 -17.03 10.65 7.60
N ASN A 188 -17.85 10.68 8.65
CA ASN A 188 -18.52 9.49 9.18
C ASN A 188 -19.98 9.52 8.77
N ILE A 189 -20.36 8.67 7.82
CA ILE A 189 -21.73 8.65 7.27
C ILE A 189 -22.82 8.33 8.31
N LYS A 190 -22.44 7.76 9.45
CA LYS A 190 -23.39 7.45 10.54
C LYS A 190 -23.85 8.67 11.35
N ASN A 191 -23.18 9.83 11.19
CA ASN A 191 -23.53 11.06 11.91
C ASN A 191 -24.94 11.51 11.60
N ALA A 192 -25.63 12.04 12.62
CA ALA A 192 -27.04 12.47 12.53
C ALA A 192 -27.23 13.59 11.49
N LYS A 193 -26.25 14.48 11.33
CA LYS A 193 -26.29 15.60 10.38
C LYS A 193 -26.56 15.19 8.93
N TYR A 194 -26.28 13.93 8.56
CA TYR A 194 -26.52 13.42 7.21
C TYR A 194 -27.88 12.78 7.00
N GLU A 195 -28.80 12.83 7.98
CA GLU A 195 -30.08 12.13 7.93
C GLU A 195 -30.96 12.56 6.76
N LEU A 196 -31.03 13.85 6.53
CA LEU A 196 -31.81 14.46 5.45
C LEU A 196 -30.91 15.04 4.33
N ASP A 197 -29.62 14.70 4.32
CA ASP A 197 -28.67 15.24 3.34
C ASP A 197 -28.88 14.54 1.99
N THR A 198 -29.37 15.31 1.02
CA THR A 198 -29.63 14.84 -0.35
C THR A 198 -28.42 14.90 -1.27
N THR A 199 -27.26 15.40 -0.78
CA THR A 199 -26.03 15.51 -1.57
C THR A 199 -25.26 14.18 -1.61
N PRO A 200 -24.39 13.97 -2.62
CA PRO A 200 -23.55 12.78 -2.71
C PRO A 200 -22.52 12.70 -1.58
N LEU A 201 -21.87 11.55 -1.39
CA LEU A 201 -20.78 11.38 -0.40
C LEU A 201 -19.68 12.42 -0.60
N ASP A 202 -19.32 12.66 -1.85
CA ASP A 202 -18.33 13.65 -2.27
C ASP A 202 -18.82 14.35 -3.53
N PRO A 203 -19.00 15.68 -3.52
CA PRO A 203 -19.52 16.42 -4.67
C PRO A 203 -18.55 16.45 -5.87
N GLU A 204 -17.25 16.23 -5.63
CA GLU A 204 -16.24 16.21 -6.70
C GLU A 204 -15.97 14.78 -7.23
N CYS A 205 -16.71 13.77 -6.72
CA CYS A 205 -16.52 12.38 -7.08
C CYS A 205 -17.59 11.92 -8.06
N ASP A 206 -17.17 11.36 -9.16
CA ASP A 206 -18.04 10.81 -10.21
C ASP A 206 -18.20 9.28 -10.17
N CYS A 207 -17.84 8.63 -9.05
CA CYS A 207 -18.04 7.20 -8.87
C CYS A 207 -19.53 6.81 -8.95
N PRO A 208 -19.85 5.53 -9.25
CA PRO A 208 -21.24 5.07 -9.33
C PRO A 208 -22.05 5.35 -8.06
N THR A 209 -21.44 5.36 -6.87
CA THR A 209 -22.13 5.68 -5.62
C THR A 209 -22.52 7.16 -5.58
N CYS A 210 -21.59 8.07 -5.83
CA CYS A 210 -21.87 9.52 -5.78
C CYS A 210 -22.83 9.99 -6.85
N ARG A 211 -22.82 9.36 -8.04
CA ARG A 211 -23.75 9.70 -9.12
C ARG A 211 -25.19 9.33 -8.85
N ASN A 212 -25.45 8.32 -8.02
CA ASN A 212 -26.78 7.71 -7.91
C ASN A 212 -27.38 7.76 -6.51
N PHE A 213 -26.60 8.03 -5.46
CA PHE A 213 -27.08 7.89 -4.07
C PHE A 213 -26.64 9.08 -3.21
N SER A 214 -27.58 9.54 -2.36
CA SER A 214 -27.35 10.62 -1.39
C SER A 214 -26.74 10.09 -0.08
N LYS A 215 -26.13 10.99 0.71
CA LYS A 215 -25.65 10.70 2.07
C LYS A 215 -26.80 10.21 2.96
N GLY A 216 -27.98 10.85 2.89
CA GLY A 216 -29.13 10.46 3.68
C GLY A 216 -29.59 9.03 3.39
N TYR A 217 -29.68 8.64 2.12
CA TYR A 217 -30.02 7.27 1.74
C TYR A 217 -28.97 6.24 2.22
N ILE A 218 -27.69 6.53 2.00
CA ILE A 218 -26.62 5.63 2.45
C ILE A 218 -26.61 5.51 3.98
N ARG A 219 -26.80 6.62 4.70
CA ARG A 219 -26.94 6.60 6.16
C ARG A 219 -28.15 5.76 6.61
N HIS A 220 -29.29 5.91 5.94
CA HIS A 220 -30.47 5.08 6.21
C HIS A 220 -30.13 3.59 6.08
N LEU A 221 -29.46 3.15 5.02
CA LEU A 221 -29.03 1.78 4.84
C LEU A 221 -28.14 1.29 6.00
N TYR A 222 -27.21 2.11 6.48
CA TYR A 222 -26.38 1.76 7.65
C TYR A 222 -27.22 1.61 8.92
N LYS A 223 -28.22 2.46 9.14
CA LYS A 223 -29.11 2.39 10.30
C LYS A 223 -30.04 1.18 10.25
N ALA A 224 -30.49 0.81 9.06
CA ALA A 224 -31.30 -0.38 8.81
C ALA A 224 -30.49 -1.69 8.85
N GLY A 225 -29.15 -1.62 8.94
CA GLY A 225 -28.29 -2.81 8.91
C GLY A 225 -28.13 -3.44 7.53
N GLU A 226 -28.46 -2.70 6.45
CA GLU A 226 -28.40 -3.18 5.08
C GLU A 226 -26.97 -3.23 4.55
N MET A 227 -26.55 -4.38 4.05
CA MET A 227 -25.22 -4.57 3.47
C MET A 227 -24.95 -3.68 2.26
N LEU A 228 -25.98 -3.26 1.54
CA LEU A 228 -25.86 -2.36 0.40
C LEU A 228 -25.18 -1.04 0.79
N GLY A 229 -25.47 -0.48 1.96
CA GLY A 229 -24.81 0.74 2.44
C GLY A 229 -23.30 0.59 2.55
N MET A 230 -22.84 -0.53 3.11
CA MET A 230 -21.40 -0.84 3.20
C MET A 230 -20.79 -1.02 1.83
N ARG A 231 -21.45 -1.73 0.90
CA ARG A 231 -20.99 -1.94 -0.48
C ARG A 231 -20.82 -0.64 -1.23
N LEU A 232 -21.79 0.27 -1.15
CA LEU A 232 -21.75 1.58 -1.77
C LEU A 232 -20.56 2.41 -1.27
N CYS A 233 -20.35 2.42 0.04
CA CYS A 233 -19.21 3.11 0.65
C CYS A 233 -17.85 2.49 0.28
N VAL A 234 -17.75 1.16 0.20
CA VAL A 234 -16.55 0.47 -0.27
C VAL A 234 -16.24 0.85 -1.72
N THR A 235 -17.24 0.85 -2.59
CA THR A 235 -17.10 1.25 -4.00
C THR A 235 -16.56 2.69 -4.10
N HIS A 236 -17.12 3.60 -3.31
CA HIS A 236 -16.64 4.99 -3.28
C HIS A 236 -15.20 5.11 -2.79
N ASN A 237 -14.86 4.52 -1.64
CA ASN A 237 -13.51 4.62 -1.08
C ASN A 237 -12.45 3.99 -2.02
N LEU A 238 -12.74 2.88 -2.68
CA LEU A 238 -11.83 2.28 -3.66
C LEU A 238 -11.64 3.19 -4.88
N TYR A 239 -12.72 3.82 -5.35
CA TYR A 239 -12.64 4.80 -6.44
C TYR A 239 -11.78 6.02 -6.03
N PHE A 240 -11.99 6.56 -4.82
CA PHE A 240 -11.20 7.65 -4.26
C PHE A 240 -9.70 7.31 -4.23
N TYR A 241 -9.31 6.12 -3.75
CA TYR A 241 -7.90 5.73 -3.71
C TYR A 241 -7.29 5.56 -5.11
N ASN A 242 -8.03 5.00 -6.06
CA ASN A 242 -7.56 4.90 -7.44
C ASN A 242 -7.38 6.30 -8.08
N LYS A 243 -8.33 7.21 -7.83
CA LYS A 243 -8.22 8.60 -8.29
C LYS A 243 -7.02 9.30 -7.63
N LEU A 244 -6.83 9.14 -6.32
CA LEU A 244 -5.66 9.68 -5.62
C LEU A 244 -4.35 9.23 -6.27
N MET A 245 -4.21 7.94 -6.61
CA MET A 245 -3.01 7.45 -7.28
C MET A 245 -2.85 8.02 -8.69
N ALA A 246 -3.93 8.26 -9.41
CA ALA A 246 -3.89 8.94 -10.71
C ALA A 246 -3.48 10.42 -10.56
N ASP A 247 -4.03 11.12 -9.59
CA ASP A 247 -3.71 12.52 -9.30
C ASP A 247 -2.24 12.69 -8.86
N ILE A 248 -1.73 11.77 -8.04
CA ILE A 248 -0.30 11.72 -7.67
C ILE A 248 0.59 11.57 -8.91
N ARG A 249 0.29 10.64 -9.82
CA ARG A 249 1.05 10.46 -11.07
C ARG A 249 1.03 11.74 -11.91
N ASN A 250 -0.15 12.30 -12.11
CA ASN A 250 -0.29 13.55 -12.86
C ASN A 250 0.51 14.71 -12.24
N ALA A 251 0.53 14.80 -10.90
CA ALA A 251 1.31 15.82 -10.20
C ALA A 251 2.84 15.61 -10.37
N ILE A 252 3.29 14.35 -10.39
CA ILE A 252 4.70 14.01 -10.66
C ILE A 252 5.07 14.37 -12.11
N ASP A 253 4.25 13.97 -13.07
CA ASP A 253 4.50 14.18 -14.50
C ASP A 253 4.55 15.67 -14.86
N ASN A 254 3.79 16.50 -14.15
CA ASN A 254 3.75 17.96 -14.34
C ASN A 254 4.67 18.76 -13.40
N ASP A 255 5.54 18.12 -12.61
CA ASP A 255 6.41 18.76 -11.61
C ASP A 255 5.68 19.57 -10.53
N THR A 256 4.44 19.23 -10.21
CA THR A 256 3.59 19.91 -9.21
C THR A 256 3.41 19.10 -7.93
N PHE A 257 4.16 18.03 -7.75
CA PHE A 257 3.93 17.08 -6.64
C PHE A 257 4.11 17.72 -5.26
N GLU A 258 5.08 18.62 -5.06
CA GLU A 258 5.29 19.25 -3.75
C GLU A 258 4.13 20.16 -3.35
N SER A 259 3.58 20.93 -4.30
CA SER A 259 2.37 21.74 -4.06
C SER A 259 1.13 20.87 -3.84
N PHE A 260 0.97 19.80 -4.61
CA PHE A 260 -0.08 18.80 -4.43
C PHE A 260 -0.01 18.17 -3.03
N LYS A 261 1.18 17.75 -2.59
CA LYS A 261 1.42 17.18 -1.27
C LYS A 261 1.01 18.16 -0.17
N ALA A 262 1.50 19.40 -0.23
CA ALA A 262 1.21 20.42 0.78
C ALA A 262 -0.30 20.69 0.93
N GLU A 263 -1.03 20.75 -0.18
CA GLU A 263 -2.49 20.94 -0.19
C GLU A 263 -3.23 19.71 0.37
N LYS A 264 -2.94 18.53 -0.17
CA LYS A 264 -3.74 17.32 0.09
C LYS A 264 -3.49 16.69 1.44
N VAL A 265 -2.26 16.78 1.99
CA VAL A 265 -1.97 16.28 3.33
C VAL A 265 -2.81 17.02 4.37
N ALA A 266 -2.81 18.36 4.35
CA ALA A 266 -3.60 19.15 5.28
C ALA A 266 -5.12 18.91 5.15
N LEU A 267 -5.59 18.60 3.93
CA LEU A 267 -6.99 18.37 3.64
C LEU A 267 -7.45 16.97 4.09
N TYR A 268 -6.66 15.95 3.82
CA TYR A 268 -7.04 14.55 4.09
C TYR A 268 -6.89 14.13 5.55
N GLU A 269 -6.29 14.95 6.41
CA GLU A 269 -6.33 14.78 7.88
C GLU A 269 -7.60 15.38 8.50
N LYS A 270 -8.28 16.28 7.79
CA LYS A 270 -9.44 16.99 8.29
C LYS A 270 -10.63 16.04 8.44
N ARG A 271 -11.30 16.09 9.59
CA ARG A 271 -12.62 15.45 9.81
C ARG A 271 -13.74 16.48 9.57
N ILE A 272 -14.74 16.11 8.77
CA ILE A 272 -15.86 16.95 8.36
C ILE A 272 -17.21 16.36 8.77
#